data_f232bca7fde0d6965550e9130c52d025
#
_entry.id   f232bca7fde0d6965550e9130c52d025
#
_cell.length_a   1.000
_cell.length_b   1.000
_cell.length_c   1.000
_cell.angle_alpha   90.00
_cell.angle_beta   90.00
_cell.angle_gamma   90.00
#
_symmetry.space_group_name_H-M   'P 1'
#
loop_
_entity.id
_entity.type
_entity.pdbx_description
1 polymer ?
#
loop_
_entity_poly.entity_id
_entity_poly.type
_entity_poly.pdbx_seq_one_letter_code
_entity_poly.pdbx_strand_id
1 'polypeptide(L)'
;MSDEQTVELSLEQVADYEFRVRFDGTAVPDLATDESAPLGRGAGPNPSRLLAAAVANCLCASLLFSLRKFKNEPHALSGKARATLQRNEHGRWRVARIAVDLMLGDAAAALEHVDRAMAQFEDFCIVTESVRQGIKVAVNVHDAEGVLVHAGEA
;
A
#
# COMPACT_ATOMS: atom_id res chain seq x y z
N MET A 1 -20.41 22.72 -1.84
CA MET A 1 -20.02 21.39 -1.33
C MET A 1 -18.53 21.45 -1.01
N SER A 2 -18.15 20.94 0.13
CA SER A 2 -16.72 20.78 0.48
C SER A 2 -16.16 19.61 -0.30
N ASP A 3 -15.02 19.80 -0.97
CA ASP A 3 -14.26 18.70 -1.60
C ASP A 3 -13.37 17.98 -0.58
N GLU A 4 -13.63 18.20 0.72
CA GLU A 4 -12.89 17.62 1.83
C GLU A 4 -13.62 16.40 2.39
N GLN A 5 -12.86 15.33 2.60
CA GLN A 5 -13.30 14.11 3.27
C GLN A 5 -12.37 13.82 4.45
N THR A 6 -12.97 13.45 5.58
CA THR A 6 -12.25 13.11 6.80
C THR A 6 -12.45 11.64 7.14
N VAL A 7 -11.39 10.96 7.50
CA VAL A 7 -11.41 9.62 8.10
C VAL A 7 -10.94 9.73 9.54
N GLU A 8 -11.63 9.06 10.45
CA GLU A 8 -11.33 9.11 11.88
C GLU A 8 -11.03 7.72 12.42
N LEU A 9 -10.12 7.66 13.35
CA LEU A 9 -9.78 6.46 14.09
C LEU A 9 -9.31 6.84 15.50
N SER A 10 -9.47 5.89 16.43
CA SER A 10 -9.04 6.03 17.82
C SER A 10 -8.05 4.94 18.18
N LEU A 11 -7.11 5.26 19.06
CA LEU A 11 -6.15 4.29 19.58
C LEU A 11 -6.27 4.20 21.09
N GLU A 12 -6.19 2.98 21.60
CA GLU A 12 -6.18 2.69 23.04
C GLU A 12 -5.00 1.77 23.34
N GLN A 13 -4.16 2.15 24.29
CA GLN A 13 -3.07 1.31 24.77
C GLN A 13 -3.64 0.07 25.48
N VAL A 14 -3.19 -1.11 25.10
CA VAL A 14 -3.58 -2.38 25.71
C VAL A 14 -2.50 -2.83 26.72
N ALA A 15 -1.24 -2.86 26.29
CA ALA A 15 -0.09 -3.19 27.13
C ALA A 15 1.20 -2.75 26.44
N ASP A 16 2.12 -2.13 27.14
CA ASP A 16 3.44 -1.71 26.62
C ASP A 16 3.33 -0.97 25.29
N TYR A 17 3.75 -1.57 24.18
CA TYR A 17 3.69 -1.04 22.81
C TYR A 17 2.50 -1.59 22.01
N GLU A 18 1.63 -2.37 22.65
CA GLU A 18 0.41 -2.89 22.03
C GLU A 18 -0.72 -1.87 22.12
N PHE A 19 -1.30 -1.53 20.97
CA PHE A 19 -2.44 -0.64 20.84
C PHE A 19 -3.58 -1.33 20.11
N ARG A 20 -4.81 -0.96 20.46
CA ARG A 20 -6.01 -1.28 19.72
C ARG A 20 -6.41 -0.07 18.89
N VAL A 21 -6.50 -0.27 17.58
CA VAL A 21 -6.98 0.75 16.63
C VAL A 21 -8.44 0.47 16.32
N ARG A 22 -9.30 1.47 16.51
CA ARG A 22 -10.71 1.44 16.13
C ARG A 22 -10.92 2.38 14.95
N PHE A 23 -11.69 1.92 13.98
CA PHE A 23 -12.06 2.73 12.80
C PHE A 23 -13.42 3.37 13.06
N ASP A 24 -13.41 4.60 13.58
CA ASP A 24 -14.58 5.27 14.11
C ASP A 24 -15.65 5.48 13.03
N GLY A 25 -16.91 5.28 13.41
CA GLY A 25 -18.04 5.41 12.49
C GLY A 25 -18.17 4.29 11.44
N THR A 26 -17.43 3.19 11.58
CA THR A 26 -17.47 2.05 10.66
C THR A 26 -17.81 0.73 11.39
N ALA A 27 -18.14 -0.31 10.60
CA ALA A 27 -18.29 -1.68 11.09
C ALA A 27 -16.98 -2.50 10.92
N VAL A 28 -15.86 -1.84 10.59
CA VAL A 28 -14.56 -2.50 10.44
C VAL A 28 -14.09 -3.02 11.81
N PRO A 29 -13.68 -4.29 11.93
CA PRO A 29 -13.14 -4.82 13.17
C PRO A 29 -11.90 -4.05 13.65
N ASP A 30 -11.75 -3.97 14.98
CA ASP A 30 -10.56 -3.38 15.59
C ASP A 30 -9.29 -4.11 15.13
N LEU A 31 -8.20 -3.36 15.00
CA LEU A 31 -6.90 -3.88 14.62
C LEU A 31 -5.95 -3.78 15.83
N ALA A 32 -5.36 -4.91 16.23
CA ALA A 32 -4.26 -4.90 17.17
C ALA A 32 -2.96 -4.51 16.47
N THR A 33 -2.21 -3.58 17.06
CA THR A 33 -0.87 -3.17 16.60
C THR A 33 0.13 -3.37 17.72
N ASP A 34 1.37 -3.69 17.42
CA ASP A 34 2.42 -3.86 18.41
C ASP A 34 3.80 -3.70 17.75
N GLU A 35 4.82 -3.40 18.55
CA GLU A 35 6.20 -3.46 18.08
C GLU A 35 6.76 -4.88 18.17
N SER A 36 7.78 -5.13 17.36
CA SER A 36 8.53 -6.40 17.44
C SER A 36 9.43 -6.42 18.67
N ALA A 37 9.81 -7.61 19.12
CA ALA A 37 10.80 -7.76 20.20
C ALA A 37 12.11 -7.00 19.85
N PRO A 38 12.81 -6.37 20.82
CA PRO A 38 12.58 -6.44 22.26
C PRO A 38 11.58 -5.40 22.81
N LEU A 39 11.07 -4.47 22.01
CA LEU A 39 10.16 -3.41 22.48
C LEU A 39 8.76 -3.95 22.81
N GLY A 40 8.17 -4.69 21.88
CA GLY A 40 6.88 -5.34 22.02
C GLY A 40 7.01 -6.86 21.95
N ARG A 41 5.90 -7.54 21.83
CA ARG A 41 5.80 -9.00 21.68
C ARG A 41 5.33 -9.45 20.31
N GLY A 42 5.08 -8.50 19.40
CA GLY A 42 4.62 -8.79 18.04
C GLY A 42 3.16 -9.27 17.96
N ALA A 43 2.30 -8.78 18.85
CA ALA A 43 0.87 -9.16 18.87
C ALA A 43 0.10 -8.63 17.63
N GLY A 44 0.69 -7.70 16.87
CA GLY A 44 0.12 -7.17 15.64
C GLY A 44 1.19 -6.49 14.78
N PRO A 45 0.80 -5.96 13.60
CA PRO A 45 1.71 -5.23 12.76
C PRO A 45 2.17 -3.93 13.43
N ASN A 46 3.44 -3.57 13.26
CA ASN A 46 3.95 -2.28 13.69
C ASN A 46 3.62 -1.17 12.68
N PRO A 47 3.78 0.12 13.05
CA PRO A 47 3.45 1.24 12.17
C PRO A 47 4.13 1.22 10.80
N SER A 48 5.38 0.77 10.71
CA SER A 48 6.08 0.67 9.42
C SER A 48 5.46 -0.38 8.50
N ARG A 49 4.98 -1.51 9.05
CA ARG A 49 4.23 -2.52 8.30
C ARG A 49 2.88 -2.00 7.84
N LEU A 50 2.19 -1.24 8.69
CA LEU A 50 0.90 -0.62 8.34
C LEU A 50 1.05 0.39 7.21
N LEU A 51 2.10 1.22 7.24
CA LEU A 51 2.39 2.17 6.18
C LEU A 51 2.67 1.45 4.85
N ALA A 52 3.52 0.41 4.86
CA ALA A 52 3.81 -0.39 3.67
C ALA A 52 2.54 -1.09 3.14
N ALA A 53 1.71 -1.63 4.03
CA ALA A 53 0.44 -2.27 3.67
C ALA A 53 -0.54 -1.25 3.06
N ALA A 54 -0.64 -0.05 3.62
CA ALA A 54 -1.50 1.01 3.09
C ALA A 54 -1.10 1.40 1.66
N VAL A 55 0.20 1.61 1.41
CA VAL A 55 0.72 1.92 0.07
C VAL A 55 0.42 0.79 -0.91
N ALA A 56 0.76 -0.45 -0.57
CA ALA A 56 0.56 -1.60 -1.45
C ALA A 56 -0.93 -1.85 -1.74
N ASN A 57 -1.79 -1.78 -0.72
CA ASN A 57 -3.23 -1.97 -0.89
C ASN A 57 -3.85 -0.90 -1.78
N CYS A 58 -3.46 0.36 -1.59
CA CYS A 58 -3.95 1.46 -2.41
C CYS A 58 -3.53 1.28 -3.88
N LEU A 59 -2.29 0.87 -4.14
CA LEU A 59 -1.80 0.59 -5.50
C LEU A 59 -2.55 -0.59 -6.15
N CYS A 60 -2.80 -1.67 -5.41
CA CYS A 60 -3.61 -2.79 -5.90
C CYS A 60 -5.03 -2.34 -6.27
N ALA A 61 -5.67 -1.55 -5.41
CA ALA A 61 -7.01 -1.03 -5.66
C ALA A 61 -7.05 -0.09 -6.87
N SER A 62 -6.05 0.80 -7.00
CA SER A 62 -5.94 1.73 -8.12
C SER A 62 -5.69 1.01 -9.44
N LEU A 63 -4.85 -0.02 -9.42
CA LEU A 63 -4.62 -0.86 -10.60
C LEU A 63 -5.90 -1.58 -11.02
N LEU A 64 -6.61 -2.19 -10.09
CA LEU A 64 -7.90 -2.84 -10.35
C LEU A 64 -8.92 -1.84 -10.91
N PHE A 65 -9.02 -0.66 -10.33
CA PHE A 65 -9.89 0.42 -10.81
C PHE A 65 -9.54 0.81 -12.25
N SER A 66 -8.26 1.03 -12.54
CA SER A 66 -7.80 1.40 -13.88
C SER A 66 -8.08 0.31 -14.92
N LEU A 67 -7.84 -0.96 -14.60
CA LEU A 67 -8.15 -2.07 -15.48
C LEU A 67 -9.65 -2.17 -15.77
N ARG A 68 -10.51 -2.02 -14.77
CA ARG A 68 -11.97 -2.03 -14.92
C ARG A 68 -12.50 -0.86 -15.76
N LYS A 69 -11.85 0.30 -15.68
CA LYS A 69 -12.17 1.46 -16.52
C LYS A 69 -12.05 1.13 -18.01
N PHE A 70 -11.16 0.22 -18.37
CA PHE A 70 -11.00 -0.31 -19.72
C PHE A 70 -11.73 -1.64 -19.95
N LYS A 71 -12.76 -1.91 -19.15
CA LYS A 71 -13.66 -3.08 -19.27
C LYS A 71 -12.99 -4.43 -19.04
N ASN A 72 -11.84 -4.45 -18.35
CA ASN A 72 -11.25 -5.71 -17.91
C ASN A 72 -11.91 -6.19 -16.63
N GLU A 73 -12.05 -7.49 -16.50
CA GLU A 73 -12.39 -8.19 -15.25
C GLU A 73 -11.22 -9.11 -14.89
N PRO A 74 -10.13 -8.54 -14.36
CA PRO A 74 -8.90 -9.29 -14.10
C PRO A 74 -9.14 -10.36 -13.03
N HIS A 75 -8.44 -11.47 -13.19
CA HIS A 75 -8.35 -12.50 -12.16
C HIS A 75 -7.55 -11.99 -10.96
N ALA A 76 -7.30 -12.87 -10.00
CA ALA A 76 -6.67 -12.51 -8.73
C ALA A 76 -5.41 -11.64 -8.91
N LEU A 77 -5.48 -10.44 -8.35
CA LEU A 77 -4.36 -9.50 -8.29
C LEU A 77 -3.68 -9.68 -6.94
N SER A 78 -2.35 -9.71 -6.93
CA SER A 78 -1.57 -9.80 -5.69
C SER A 78 -0.43 -8.79 -5.67
N GLY A 79 0.14 -8.57 -4.48
CA GLY A 79 1.24 -7.63 -4.32
C GLY A 79 2.18 -8.02 -3.20
N LYS A 80 3.44 -7.58 -3.33
CA LYS A 80 4.46 -7.69 -2.28
C LYS A 80 5.10 -6.33 -2.05
N ALA A 81 5.10 -5.89 -0.80
CA ALA A 81 5.72 -4.63 -0.41
C ALA A 81 6.98 -4.86 0.44
N ARG A 82 7.98 -4.01 0.25
CA ARG A 82 9.18 -3.92 1.08
C ARG A 82 9.39 -2.48 1.51
N ALA A 83 9.36 -2.24 2.81
CA ALA A 83 9.79 -0.97 3.39
C ALA A 83 11.24 -1.11 3.86
N THR A 84 12.11 -0.22 3.40
CA THR A 84 13.51 -0.14 3.81
C THR A 84 13.63 0.96 4.86
N LEU A 85 14.11 0.59 6.05
CA LEU A 85 14.37 1.52 7.14
C LEU A 85 15.86 1.83 7.17
N GLN A 86 16.19 3.11 7.28
CA GLN A 86 17.56 3.61 7.41
C GLN A 86 17.66 4.66 8.51
N ARG A 87 18.84 4.80 9.11
CA ARG A 87 19.11 5.89 10.04
C ARG A 87 19.45 7.15 9.26
N ASN A 88 18.83 8.26 9.67
CA ASN A 88 19.19 9.57 9.14
C ASN A 88 20.51 10.09 9.77
N GLU A 89 20.93 11.29 9.39
CA GLU A 89 22.12 11.97 9.91
C GLU A 89 22.15 12.16 11.45
N HIS A 90 20.97 12.13 12.07
CA HIS A 90 20.81 12.20 13.54
C HIS A 90 20.69 10.80 14.21
N GLY A 91 21.00 9.73 13.49
CA GLY A 91 20.92 8.35 13.99
C GLY A 91 19.50 7.82 14.19
N ARG A 92 18.48 8.50 13.69
CA ARG A 92 17.07 8.14 13.86
C ARG A 92 16.54 7.32 12.72
N TRP A 93 15.81 6.24 13.00
CA TRP A 93 15.18 5.40 12.00
C TRP A 93 14.12 6.16 11.19
N ARG A 94 14.12 5.96 9.89
CA ARG A 94 13.13 6.48 8.94
C ARG A 94 12.80 5.40 7.92
N VAL A 95 11.56 5.38 7.45
CA VAL A 95 11.21 4.63 6.25
C VAL A 95 11.78 5.42 5.06
N ALA A 96 12.89 4.95 4.54
CA ALA A 96 13.62 5.64 3.47
C ALA A 96 13.06 5.32 2.08
N ARG A 97 12.45 4.13 1.92
CA ARG A 97 11.92 3.65 0.66
C ARG A 97 10.83 2.62 0.90
N ILE A 98 9.84 2.61 0.01
CA ILE A 98 8.87 1.52 -0.14
C ILE A 98 8.94 1.02 -1.59
N ALA A 99 9.10 -0.27 -1.78
CA ALA A 99 9.06 -0.94 -3.08
C ALA A 99 7.86 -1.89 -3.09
N VAL A 100 7.07 -1.83 -4.16
CA VAL A 100 5.88 -2.66 -4.34
C VAL A 100 5.95 -3.37 -5.67
N ASP A 101 5.83 -4.69 -5.63
CA ASP A 101 5.72 -5.55 -6.78
C ASP A 101 4.26 -6.02 -6.86
N LEU A 102 3.56 -5.67 -7.94
CA LEU A 102 2.20 -6.09 -8.21
C LEU A 102 2.19 -7.18 -9.27
N MET A 103 1.36 -8.18 -9.09
CA MET A 103 1.22 -9.32 -10.00
C MET A 103 -0.23 -9.43 -10.45
N LEU A 104 -0.42 -9.38 -11.76
CA LEU A 104 -1.70 -9.66 -12.40
C LEU A 104 -1.94 -11.17 -12.42
N GLY A 105 -3.20 -11.56 -12.30
CA GLY A 105 -3.62 -12.97 -12.47
C GLY A 105 -3.76 -13.37 -13.95
N ASP A 106 -3.56 -12.44 -14.87
CA ASP A 106 -3.73 -12.62 -16.30
C ASP A 106 -2.45 -12.26 -17.07
N ALA A 107 -2.24 -12.86 -18.22
CA ALA A 107 -1.25 -12.41 -19.19
C ALA A 107 -1.62 -11.02 -19.72
N ALA A 108 -0.66 -10.13 -19.90
CA ALA A 108 -0.92 -8.78 -20.41
C ALA A 108 -1.64 -8.78 -21.78
N ALA A 109 -1.33 -9.75 -22.63
CA ALA A 109 -1.95 -9.90 -23.95
C ALA A 109 -3.44 -10.26 -23.91
N ALA A 110 -3.94 -10.73 -22.76
CA ALA A 110 -5.35 -11.06 -22.55
C ALA A 110 -6.18 -9.85 -22.05
N LEU A 111 -5.53 -8.73 -21.75
CA LEU A 111 -6.17 -7.54 -21.20
C LEU A 111 -6.35 -6.46 -22.26
N GLU A 112 -7.51 -5.81 -22.23
CA GLU A 112 -7.84 -4.69 -23.12
C GLU A 112 -7.13 -3.40 -22.65
N HIS A 113 -6.47 -2.71 -23.56
CA HIS A 113 -5.82 -1.41 -23.32
C HIS A 113 -4.91 -1.37 -22.08
N VAL A 114 -4.17 -2.45 -21.84
CA VAL A 114 -3.29 -2.57 -20.65
C VAL A 114 -2.31 -1.40 -20.53
N ASP A 115 -1.72 -0.93 -21.64
CA ASP A 115 -0.77 0.20 -21.64
C ASP A 115 -1.42 1.48 -21.10
N ARG A 116 -2.68 1.72 -21.46
CA ARG A 116 -3.42 2.89 -20.96
C ARG A 116 -3.76 2.74 -19.47
N ALA A 117 -4.09 1.54 -19.04
CA ALA A 117 -4.33 1.26 -17.62
C ALA A 117 -3.06 1.51 -16.79
N MET A 118 -1.91 1.02 -17.29
CA MET A 118 -0.61 1.22 -16.62
C MET A 118 -0.19 2.69 -16.57
N ALA A 119 -0.50 3.46 -17.62
CA ALA A 119 -0.13 4.88 -17.70
C ALA A 119 -0.82 5.79 -16.67
N GLN A 120 -1.94 5.35 -16.07
CA GLN A 120 -2.75 6.23 -15.22
C GLN A 120 -3.10 5.67 -13.84
N PHE A 121 -2.87 4.37 -13.57
CA PHE A 121 -3.38 3.80 -12.32
C PHE A 121 -2.75 4.41 -11.06
N GLU A 122 -1.50 4.80 -11.13
CA GLU A 122 -0.80 5.39 -9.98
C GLU A 122 -1.41 6.75 -9.60
N ASP A 123 -1.87 7.55 -10.57
CA ASP A 123 -2.52 8.85 -10.31
C ASP A 123 -3.80 8.73 -9.47
N PHE A 124 -4.44 7.57 -9.48
CA PHE A 124 -5.62 7.30 -8.65
C PHE A 124 -5.27 6.88 -7.22
N CYS A 125 -3.99 6.64 -6.93
CA CYS A 125 -3.57 6.15 -5.62
C CYS A 125 -3.34 7.29 -4.63
N ILE A 126 -4.38 7.64 -3.88
CA ILE A 126 -4.35 8.71 -2.87
C ILE A 126 -3.19 8.55 -1.90
N VAL A 127 -3.01 7.34 -1.35
CA VAL A 127 -1.98 7.07 -0.35
C VAL A 127 -0.57 7.21 -0.94
N THR A 128 -0.31 6.59 -2.09
CA THR A 128 1.02 6.62 -2.71
C THR A 128 1.41 8.04 -3.13
N GLU A 129 0.51 8.78 -3.76
CA GLU A 129 0.78 10.16 -4.16
C GLU A 129 1.05 11.08 -2.97
N SER A 130 0.38 10.84 -1.83
CA SER A 130 0.64 11.56 -0.59
C SER A 130 1.99 11.17 0.03
N VAL A 131 2.29 9.87 0.09
CA VAL A 131 3.53 9.33 0.68
C VAL A 131 4.76 9.72 -0.12
N ARG A 132 4.69 9.79 -1.44
CA ARG A 132 5.80 10.18 -2.34
C ARG A 132 6.36 11.55 -2.06
N GLN A 133 5.62 12.45 -1.46
CA GLN A 133 6.11 13.77 -1.06
C GLN A 133 7.25 13.69 -0.03
N GLY A 134 7.35 12.60 0.72
CA GLY A 134 8.38 12.42 1.74
C GLY A 134 9.11 11.08 1.67
N ILE A 135 8.56 10.08 0.99
CA ILE A 135 9.11 8.72 0.90
C ILE A 135 9.10 8.28 -0.57
N LYS A 136 10.24 7.79 -1.05
CA LYS A 136 10.32 7.22 -2.40
C LYS A 136 9.53 5.92 -2.48
N VAL A 137 8.63 5.84 -3.46
CA VAL A 137 7.82 4.65 -3.74
C VAL A 137 8.08 4.19 -5.17
N ALA A 138 8.71 3.02 -5.32
CA ALA A 138 8.88 2.35 -6.61
C ALA A 138 7.79 1.28 -6.76
N VAL A 139 7.23 1.17 -7.95
CA VAL A 139 6.16 0.22 -8.27
C VAL A 139 6.55 -0.60 -9.50
N ASN A 140 6.44 -1.91 -9.41
CA ASN A 140 6.57 -2.81 -10.55
C ASN A 140 5.31 -3.66 -10.65
N VAL A 141 4.78 -3.81 -11.86
CA VAL A 141 3.63 -4.67 -12.14
C VAL A 141 4.08 -5.78 -13.08
N HIS A 142 3.81 -7.00 -12.69
CA HIS A 142 4.07 -8.20 -13.49
C HIS A 142 2.75 -8.87 -13.88
N ASP A 143 2.69 -9.45 -15.06
CA ASP A 143 1.55 -10.27 -15.47
C ASP A 143 1.64 -11.69 -14.90
N ALA A 144 0.66 -12.52 -15.22
CA ALA A 144 0.60 -13.92 -14.75
C ALA A 144 1.77 -14.79 -15.24
N GLU A 145 2.44 -14.39 -16.32
CA GLU A 145 3.60 -15.08 -16.87
C GLU A 145 4.93 -14.56 -16.32
N GLY A 146 4.87 -13.56 -15.40
CA GLY A 146 6.04 -12.93 -14.80
C GLY A 146 6.65 -11.82 -15.68
N VAL A 147 5.98 -11.42 -16.75
CA VAL A 147 6.44 -10.33 -17.61
C VAL A 147 6.21 -8.99 -16.94
N LEU A 148 7.23 -8.14 -16.91
CA LEU A 148 7.11 -6.77 -16.39
C LEU A 148 6.28 -5.92 -17.34
N VAL A 149 5.08 -5.50 -16.91
CA VAL A 149 4.14 -4.69 -17.71
C VAL A 149 4.12 -3.22 -17.30
N HIS A 150 4.67 -2.89 -16.13
CA HIS A 150 4.82 -1.52 -15.66
C HIS A 150 5.99 -1.40 -14.70
N ALA A 151 6.75 -0.32 -14.83
CA ALA A 151 7.76 0.10 -13.87
C ALA A 151 7.59 1.59 -13.59
N GLY A 152 7.14 1.93 -12.40
CA GLY A 152 7.07 3.31 -11.89
C GLY A 152 8.34 3.64 -11.10
N GLU A 153 8.95 4.78 -11.40
CA GLU A 153 10.15 5.26 -10.70
C GLU A 153 9.79 5.97 -9.39
N ALA A 154 10.72 5.92 -8.44
CA ALA A 154 10.61 6.58 -7.15
C ALA A 154 11.06 8.05 -7.21
#